data_c47324ff47e2d68e078b9f08aac35570
#
_entry.id   c47324ff47e2d68e078b9f08aac35570
#
_cell.length_a   1.000
_cell.length_b   1.000
_cell.length_c   1.000
_cell.angle_alpha   90.00
_cell.angle_beta   90.00
_cell.angle_gamma   90.00
#
_symmetry.space_group_name_H-M   'P 1'
#
loop_
_entity.id
_entity.type
_entity.pdbx_description
1 polymer ?
#
loop_
_entity_poly.entity_id
_entity_poly.type
_entity_poly.pdbx_seq_one_letter_code
_entity_poly.pdbx_strand_id
1 'polypeptide(L)'
;MTDLEKKIHALDAAYKPFPTFAEWASRTSVDTVRWDRYKTELENGRGVSDEALRRAREVVKRAAALDTGAIEGLYEVDRGFTFTVAFETAAWEVELAQKGEKVRSLFEAQMHAYDYVLDLATKSEPISEAAIRVLHEVVCRAQDTYRVMTSIGPQEQELVKGRYKVLPNHVRTRDGVDHSYAPVDVTPAEMQRLVGEMRSEAFLAAHPVIQAAYAHYGLVVIHPFADGNGRVARALASAFTYRAISMPIMILSEHKNAYLDALEDADQSEFQRFVDFMFRRIADTITLVSDAIRRISVPSVAESLAAINGAAASHGTFSDQQIDAGGIELSRALSKAIEKQVAAVARGKVQGKSGTAPGGLRNTLSSHRPPYNVGHNVYIELMSMQPSRKPQVSLPPEVAKRQYDLLVPVRGSEGEEYILRERDGNDQLAVPVEDVMPAISITLQIRMELFAERVVAELLDELRSKVDLANQRLS
;
A
#
# COMPACT_ATOMS: atom_id res chain seq x y z
N MET A 1 43.87 -12.20 5.67
CA MET A 1 42.50 -11.67 5.51
C MET A 1 42.55 -10.45 4.61
N THR A 2 41.82 -10.48 3.51
CA THR A 2 41.60 -9.31 2.62
C THR A 2 40.77 -8.24 3.35
N ASP A 3 40.74 -7.03 2.83
CA ASP A 3 39.91 -5.97 3.44
C ASP A 3 38.41 -6.30 3.36
N LEU A 4 37.99 -7.02 2.30
CA LEU A 4 36.62 -7.51 2.18
C LEU A 4 36.30 -8.56 3.27
N GLU A 5 37.18 -9.50 3.53
CA GLU A 5 37.01 -10.51 4.61
C GLU A 5 36.92 -9.85 5.99
N LYS A 6 37.77 -8.84 6.27
CA LYS A 6 37.70 -8.07 7.52
C LYS A 6 36.36 -7.35 7.67
N LYS A 7 35.87 -6.74 6.56
CA LYS A 7 34.60 -6.05 6.52
C LYS A 7 33.44 -7.01 6.76
N ILE A 8 33.43 -8.16 6.10
CA ILE A 8 32.40 -9.20 6.29
C ILE A 8 32.40 -9.66 7.75
N HIS A 9 33.55 -9.98 8.31
CA HIS A 9 33.66 -10.41 9.70
C HIS A 9 33.16 -9.35 10.70
N ALA A 10 33.42 -8.07 10.43
CA ALA A 10 32.88 -6.98 11.25
C ALA A 10 31.35 -6.88 11.15
N LEU A 11 30.79 -7.10 9.97
CA LEU A 11 29.34 -7.09 9.77
C LEU A 11 28.67 -8.31 10.38
N ASP A 12 29.27 -9.50 10.27
CA ASP A 12 28.79 -10.71 10.97
C ASP A 12 28.74 -10.48 12.49
N ALA A 13 29.77 -9.85 13.05
CA ALA A 13 29.83 -9.53 14.47
C ALA A 13 28.84 -8.42 14.90
N ALA A 14 28.42 -7.57 13.97
CA ALA A 14 27.47 -6.50 14.22
C ALA A 14 26.00 -6.96 14.10
N TYR A 15 25.75 -8.20 13.67
CA TYR A 15 24.41 -8.75 13.54
C TYR A 15 23.64 -8.68 14.86
N LYS A 16 22.43 -8.12 14.78
CA LYS A 16 21.47 -8.12 15.89
C LYS A 16 20.30 -9.01 15.51
N PRO A 17 20.04 -10.09 16.28
CA PRO A 17 18.87 -10.95 16.03
C PRO A 17 17.56 -10.15 16.10
N PHE A 18 16.58 -10.54 15.31
CA PHE A 18 15.23 -9.97 15.43
C PHE A 18 14.66 -10.24 16.84
N PRO A 19 13.75 -9.39 17.37
CA PRO A 19 13.21 -9.53 18.73
C PRO A 19 12.40 -10.83 18.90
N THR A 20 12.20 -11.28 20.13
CA THR A 20 11.17 -12.28 20.42
C THR A 20 9.79 -11.73 20.11
N PHE A 21 8.82 -12.59 19.83
CA PHE A 21 7.45 -12.12 19.62
C PHE A 21 6.88 -11.43 20.86
N ALA A 22 7.22 -11.87 22.05
CA ALA A 22 6.80 -11.23 23.30
C ALA A 22 7.31 -9.78 23.40
N GLU A 23 8.56 -9.54 23.03
CA GLU A 23 9.13 -8.19 23.00
C GLU A 23 8.43 -7.33 21.93
N TRP A 24 8.26 -7.86 20.72
CA TRP A 24 7.54 -7.18 19.64
C TRP A 24 6.13 -6.80 20.07
N ALA A 25 5.34 -7.75 20.56
CA ALA A 25 3.95 -7.53 20.96
C ALA A 25 3.81 -6.54 22.12
N SER A 26 4.80 -6.47 23.03
CA SER A 26 4.78 -5.51 24.14
C SER A 26 4.95 -4.05 23.71
N ARG A 27 5.50 -3.82 22.52
CA ARG A 27 5.81 -2.50 21.96
C ARG A 27 4.94 -2.13 20.74
N THR A 28 3.97 -2.99 20.40
CA THR A 28 3.13 -2.77 19.22
C THR A 28 1.66 -2.90 19.56
N SER A 29 0.85 -2.16 18.84
CA SER A 29 -0.61 -2.17 18.95
C SER A 29 -1.24 -1.89 17.61
N VAL A 30 -2.53 -2.19 17.50
CA VAL A 30 -3.32 -1.91 16.29
C VAL A 30 -4.62 -1.23 16.73
N ASP A 31 -5.05 -0.23 15.97
CA ASP A 31 -6.35 0.38 16.13
C ASP A 31 -7.44 -0.61 15.69
N THR A 32 -7.99 -1.35 16.65
CA THR A 32 -9.00 -2.37 16.40
C THR A 32 -10.32 -1.77 15.90
N VAL A 33 -10.64 -0.52 16.27
CA VAL A 33 -11.85 0.16 15.79
C VAL A 33 -11.76 0.42 14.29
N ARG A 34 -10.59 0.85 13.81
CA ARG A 34 -10.33 1.01 12.37
C ARG A 34 -10.32 -0.33 11.64
N TRP A 35 -9.70 -1.34 12.24
CA TRP A 35 -9.68 -2.68 11.66
C TRP A 35 -11.09 -3.23 11.46
N ASP A 36 -11.96 -3.10 12.45
CA ASP A 36 -13.34 -3.59 12.38
C ASP A 36 -14.14 -2.84 11.30
N ARG A 37 -13.89 -1.54 11.11
CA ARG A 37 -14.47 -0.79 10.00
C ARG A 37 -14.01 -1.34 8.65
N TYR A 38 -12.73 -1.60 8.47
CA TYR A 38 -12.19 -2.19 7.23
C TYR A 38 -12.80 -3.56 6.93
N LYS A 39 -12.93 -4.42 7.95
CA LYS A 39 -13.62 -5.70 7.79
C LYS A 39 -15.07 -5.52 7.36
N THR A 40 -15.78 -4.61 8.01
CA THR A 40 -17.18 -4.31 7.69
C THR A 40 -17.33 -3.80 6.26
N GLU A 41 -16.42 -2.94 5.78
CA GLU A 41 -16.42 -2.48 4.39
C GLU A 41 -16.26 -3.64 3.40
N LEU A 42 -15.30 -4.53 3.64
CA LEU A 42 -15.13 -5.74 2.81
C LEU A 42 -16.34 -6.68 2.88
N GLU A 43 -16.96 -6.83 4.05
CA GLU A 43 -18.14 -7.68 4.25
C GLU A 43 -19.39 -7.11 3.58
N ASN A 44 -19.56 -5.79 3.61
CA ASN A 44 -20.62 -5.11 2.86
C ASN A 44 -20.41 -5.24 1.35
N GLY A 45 -19.16 -5.18 0.88
CA GLY A 45 -18.80 -5.51 -0.50
C GLY A 45 -19.06 -6.97 -0.88
N ARG A 46 -19.11 -7.90 0.10
CA ARG A 46 -19.45 -9.33 -0.13
C ARG A 46 -20.94 -9.59 -0.42
N GLY A 47 -21.81 -8.60 -0.25
CA GLY A 47 -23.20 -8.65 -0.78
C GLY A 47 -23.26 -8.64 -2.31
N VAL A 48 -22.12 -8.36 -2.96
CA VAL A 48 -21.86 -8.53 -4.38
C VAL A 48 -21.49 -10.00 -4.64
N SER A 49 -21.72 -10.50 -5.83
CA SER A 49 -21.51 -11.91 -6.20
C SER A 49 -20.12 -12.43 -5.84
N ASP A 50 -19.99 -13.72 -5.48
CA ASP A 50 -18.69 -14.39 -5.25
C ASP A 50 -17.71 -14.19 -6.43
N GLU A 51 -18.24 -14.06 -7.63
CA GLU A 51 -17.49 -13.80 -8.85
C GLU A 51 -16.83 -12.40 -8.81
N ALA A 52 -17.54 -11.37 -8.38
CA ALA A 52 -16.98 -10.02 -8.27
C ALA A 52 -15.87 -9.95 -7.20
N LEU A 53 -16.07 -10.64 -6.08
CA LEU A 53 -15.04 -10.75 -5.03
C LEU A 53 -13.80 -11.51 -5.54
N ARG A 54 -13.98 -12.58 -6.29
CA ARG A 54 -12.91 -13.34 -6.92
C ARG A 54 -12.10 -12.45 -7.89
N ARG A 55 -12.79 -11.69 -8.74
CA ARG A 55 -12.15 -10.76 -9.68
C ARG A 55 -11.43 -9.61 -8.97
N ALA A 56 -12.02 -9.05 -7.92
CA ALA A 56 -11.36 -8.02 -7.11
C ALA A 56 -10.08 -8.54 -6.45
N ARG A 57 -10.08 -9.79 -5.98
CA ARG A 57 -8.88 -10.45 -5.45
C ARG A 57 -7.79 -10.58 -6.52
N GLU A 58 -8.14 -10.93 -7.76
CA GLU A 58 -7.19 -10.99 -8.87
C GLU A 58 -6.59 -9.62 -9.21
N VAL A 59 -7.37 -8.53 -9.11
CA VAL A 59 -6.87 -7.16 -9.29
C VAL A 59 -5.79 -6.85 -8.24
N VAL A 60 -6.06 -7.07 -6.97
CA VAL A 60 -5.11 -6.81 -5.88
C VAL A 60 -3.87 -7.70 -6.01
N LYS A 61 -4.05 -8.98 -6.34
CA LYS A 61 -2.94 -9.92 -6.53
C LYS A 61 -2.01 -9.45 -7.65
N ARG A 62 -2.57 -9.00 -8.80
CA ARG A 62 -1.78 -8.46 -9.91
C ARG A 62 -1.01 -7.20 -9.51
N ALA A 63 -1.65 -6.25 -8.82
CA ALA A 63 -0.98 -5.06 -8.32
C ALA A 63 0.18 -5.43 -7.38
N ALA A 64 -0.07 -6.27 -6.38
CA ALA A 64 0.95 -6.71 -5.42
C ALA A 64 2.11 -7.47 -6.10
N ALA A 65 1.80 -8.34 -7.06
CA ALA A 65 2.79 -9.10 -7.82
C ALA A 65 3.68 -8.21 -8.69
N LEU A 66 3.10 -7.19 -9.32
CA LEU A 66 3.86 -6.27 -10.16
C LEU A 66 4.79 -5.39 -9.31
N ASP A 67 4.24 -4.75 -8.29
CA ASP A 67 5.00 -3.80 -7.49
C ASP A 67 6.08 -4.46 -6.63
N THR A 68 5.89 -5.71 -6.18
CA THR A 68 6.94 -6.41 -5.42
C THR A 68 8.22 -6.59 -6.24
N GLY A 69 8.13 -6.80 -7.55
CA GLY A 69 9.29 -6.85 -8.44
C GLY A 69 9.92 -5.47 -8.67
N ALA A 70 9.10 -4.44 -8.80
CA ALA A 70 9.57 -3.06 -8.98
C ALA A 70 10.28 -2.52 -7.72
N ILE A 71 9.81 -2.84 -6.51
CA ILE A 71 10.49 -2.50 -5.26
C ILE A 71 11.93 -3.06 -5.25
N GLU A 72 12.12 -4.29 -5.73
CA GLU A 72 13.45 -4.92 -5.83
C GLU A 72 14.28 -4.41 -7.01
N GLY A 73 13.74 -3.53 -7.84
CA GLY A 73 14.44 -2.98 -9.01
C GLY A 73 14.62 -3.99 -10.14
N LEU A 74 13.81 -5.04 -10.21
CA LEU A 74 13.85 -6.01 -11.30
C LEU A 74 13.36 -5.40 -12.62
N TYR A 75 12.48 -4.42 -12.52
CA TYR A 75 11.95 -3.58 -13.60
C TYR A 75 11.37 -2.30 -13.03
N GLU A 76 11.09 -1.33 -13.90
CA GLU A 76 10.46 -0.07 -13.52
C GLU A 76 8.99 -0.05 -13.93
N VAL A 77 8.14 0.35 -12.99
CA VAL A 77 6.71 0.61 -13.22
C VAL A 77 6.31 1.89 -12.49
N ASP A 78 5.33 2.57 -13.04
CA ASP A 78 4.62 3.65 -12.35
C ASP A 78 3.23 3.17 -11.90
N ARG A 79 2.59 3.97 -11.07
CA ARG A 79 1.26 3.66 -10.53
C ARG A 79 0.23 3.45 -11.64
N GLY A 80 0.26 4.28 -12.68
CA GLY A 80 -0.66 4.17 -13.82
C GLY A 80 -0.54 2.82 -14.51
N PHE A 81 0.67 2.38 -14.79
CA PHE A 81 0.95 1.06 -15.37
C PHE A 81 0.48 -0.07 -14.45
N THR A 82 0.78 0.01 -13.14
CA THR A 82 0.33 -1.00 -12.17
C THR A 82 -1.19 -1.12 -12.17
N PHE A 83 -1.91 0.00 -12.16
CA PHE A 83 -3.37 -0.02 -12.17
C PHE A 83 -3.92 -0.55 -13.50
N THR A 84 -3.31 -0.20 -14.64
CA THR A 84 -3.70 -0.74 -15.95
C THR A 84 -3.57 -2.26 -15.96
N VAL A 85 -2.41 -2.82 -15.58
CA VAL A 85 -2.19 -4.27 -15.51
C VAL A 85 -3.12 -4.93 -14.50
N ALA A 86 -3.42 -4.27 -13.38
CA ALA A 86 -4.29 -4.82 -12.36
C ALA A 86 -5.75 -4.93 -12.82
N PHE A 87 -6.30 -3.90 -13.46
CA PHE A 87 -7.71 -3.80 -13.82
C PHE A 87 -8.06 -4.36 -15.19
N GLU A 88 -7.15 -4.31 -16.16
CA GLU A 88 -7.41 -4.80 -17.52
C GLU A 88 -7.42 -6.33 -17.56
N THR A 89 -8.62 -6.90 -17.64
CA THR A 89 -8.81 -8.37 -17.57
C THR A 89 -8.47 -9.08 -18.86
N ALA A 90 -8.53 -8.40 -20.00
CA ALA A 90 -8.31 -9.01 -21.34
C ALA A 90 -7.00 -8.55 -22.01
N ALA A 91 -6.38 -7.48 -21.55
CA ALA A 91 -5.23 -6.84 -22.20
C ALA A 91 -3.98 -6.72 -21.32
N TRP A 92 -4.05 -7.08 -20.02
CA TRP A 92 -2.90 -6.95 -19.11
C TRP A 92 -1.67 -7.70 -19.60
N GLU A 93 -1.85 -8.84 -20.26
CA GLU A 93 -0.77 -9.64 -20.85
C GLU A 93 -0.07 -8.89 -21.99
N VAL A 94 -0.83 -8.14 -22.79
CA VAL A 94 -0.32 -7.33 -23.90
C VAL A 94 0.47 -6.13 -23.36
N GLU A 95 -0.06 -5.44 -22.35
CA GLU A 95 0.62 -4.32 -21.69
C GLU A 95 1.92 -4.78 -21.04
N LEU A 96 1.89 -5.92 -20.35
CA LEU A 96 3.08 -6.48 -19.73
C LEU A 96 4.11 -6.97 -20.74
N ALA A 97 3.67 -7.52 -21.89
CA ALA A 97 4.55 -7.95 -22.97
C ALA A 97 5.36 -6.79 -23.57
N GLN A 98 4.85 -5.56 -23.54
CA GLN A 98 5.58 -4.35 -23.96
C GLN A 98 6.83 -4.10 -23.09
N LYS A 99 6.85 -4.56 -21.83
CA LYS A 99 8.01 -4.51 -20.94
C LYS A 99 9.03 -5.63 -21.20
N GLY A 100 8.70 -6.58 -22.05
CA GLY A 100 9.55 -7.71 -22.45
C GLY A 100 9.27 -9.00 -21.69
N GLU A 101 9.62 -10.12 -22.32
CA GLU A 101 9.33 -11.49 -21.83
C GLU A 101 9.95 -11.77 -20.45
N LYS A 102 11.10 -11.21 -20.14
CA LYS A 102 11.73 -11.36 -18.82
C LYS A 102 10.88 -10.76 -17.72
N VAL A 103 10.31 -9.56 -17.96
CA VAL A 103 9.43 -8.88 -16.99
C VAL A 103 8.16 -9.70 -16.79
N ARG A 104 7.59 -10.23 -17.86
CA ARG A 104 6.42 -11.11 -17.83
C ARG A 104 6.70 -12.33 -16.96
N SER A 105 7.79 -13.05 -17.23
CA SER A 105 8.14 -14.26 -16.47
C SER A 105 8.39 -13.97 -14.98
N LEU A 106 9.02 -12.84 -14.66
CA LEU A 106 9.21 -12.39 -13.27
C LEU A 106 7.87 -12.09 -12.60
N PHE A 107 6.96 -11.40 -13.28
CA PHE A 107 5.63 -11.10 -12.78
C PHE A 107 4.80 -12.37 -12.55
N GLU A 108 4.78 -13.30 -13.50
CA GLU A 108 4.08 -14.58 -13.37
C GLU A 108 4.59 -15.39 -12.16
N ALA A 109 5.90 -15.36 -11.91
CA ALA A 109 6.48 -15.99 -10.71
C ALA A 109 5.91 -15.37 -9.41
N GLN A 110 5.74 -14.04 -9.36
CA GLN A 110 5.14 -13.38 -8.20
C GLN A 110 3.64 -13.72 -8.06
N MET A 111 2.90 -13.79 -9.16
CA MET A 111 1.49 -14.24 -9.15
C MET A 111 1.36 -15.64 -8.52
N HIS A 112 2.18 -16.59 -8.97
CA HIS A 112 2.21 -17.94 -8.40
C HIS A 112 2.62 -17.96 -6.92
N ALA A 113 3.49 -17.04 -6.48
CA ALA A 113 3.86 -16.91 -5.08
C ALA A 113 2.66 -16.51 -4.21
N TYR A 114 1.85 -15.56 -4.67
CA TYR A 114 0.62 -15.17 -3.96
C TYR A 114 -0.44 -16.27 -3.98
N ASP A 115 -0.55 -17.05 -5.06
CA ASP A 115 -1.43 -18.23 -5.11
C ASP A 115 -0.99 -19.31 -4.12
N TYR A 116 0.32 -19.58 -4.01
CA TYR A 116 0.88 -20.49 -3.03
C TYR A 116 0.60 -20.04 -1.59
N VAL A 117 0.77 -18.77 -1.31
CA VAL A 117 0.48 -18.20 0.02
C VAL A 117 -1.01 -18.25 0.35
N LEU A 118 -1.89 -18.00 -0.64
CA LEU A 118 -3.34 -18.14 -0.47
C LEU A 118 -3.71 -19.60 -0.15
N ASP A 119 -3.10 -20.57 -0.81
CA ASP A 119 -3.30 -22.00 -0.54
C ASP A 119 -2.88 -22.36 0.90
N LEU A 120 -1.71 -21.92 1.33
CA LEU A 120 -1.25 -22.06 2.72
C LEU A 120 -2.22 -21.42 3.73
N ALA A 121 -2.71 -20.23 3.43
CA ALA A 121 -3.65 -19.52 4.29
C ALA A 121 -5.00 -20.24 4.40
N THR A 122 -5.50 -20.76 3.28
CA THR A 122 -6.80 -21.48 3.19
C THR A 122 -6.75 -22.80 3.94
N LYS A 123 -5.63 -23.53 3.86
CA LYS A 123 -5.46 -24.82 4.57
C LYS A 123 -5.23 -24.62 6.07
N SER A 124 -5.03 -23.37 6.52
CA SER A 124 -4.72 -23.04 7.92
C SER A 124 -3.55 -23.83 8.50
N GLU A 125 -2.65 -24.32 7.64
CA GLU A 125 -1.47 -25.05 8.05
C GLU A 125 -0.47 -24.12 8.74
N PRO A 126 0.24 -24.57 9.79
CA PRO A 126 1.32 -23.80 10.38
C PRO A 126 2.44 -23.57 9.36
N ILE A 127 2.90 -22.33 9.27
CA ILE A 127 4.02 -22.00 8.40
C ILE A 127 5.27 -22.74 8.89
N SER A 128 5.99 -23.39 7.97
CA SER A 128 7.20 -24.16 8.23
C SER A 128 8.37 -23.59 7.42
N GLU A 129 9.60 -23.92 7.85
CA GLU A 129 10.79 -23.59 7.05
C GLU A 129 10.71 -24.16 5.63
N ALA A 130 10.19 -25.39 5.50
CA ALA A 130 9.98 -26.00 4.19
C ALA A 130 9.03 -25.16 3.32
N ALA A 131 7.91 -24.68 3.89
CA ALA A 131 6.98 -23.82 3.19
C ALA A 131 7.63 -22.48 2.74
N ILE A 132 8.45 -21.87 3.61
CA ILE A 132 9.18 -20.63 3.27
C ILE A 132 10.21 -20.88 2.15
N ARG A 133 10.89 -22.02 2.17
CA ARG A 133 11.85 -22.39 1.11
C ARG A 133 11.15 -22.67 -0.21
N VAL A 134 10.01 -23.36 -0.23
CA VAL A 134 9.18 -23.52 -1.42
C VAL A 134 8.68 -22.17 -1.91
N LEU A 135 8.25 -21.28 -1.02
CA LEU A 135 7.86 -19.92 -1.40
C LEU A 135 8.99 -19.18 -2.11
N HIS A 136 10.24 -19.30 -1.63
CA HIS A 136 11.41 -18.74 -2.30
C HIS A 136 11.63 -19.34 -3.70
N GLU A 137 11.48 -20.68 -3.85
CA GLU A 137 11.58 -21.33 -5.17
C GLU A 137 10.56 -20.75 -6.15
N VAL A 138 9.32 -20.52 -5.70
CA VAL A 138 8.25 -19.96 -6.54
C VAL A 138 8.55 -18.49 -6.88
N VAL A 139 8.89 -17.67 -5.88
CA VAL A 139 9.20 -16.24 -6.04
C VAL A 139 10.36 -16.02 -7.02
N CYS A 140 11.40 -16.86 -6.95
CA CYS A 140 12.61 -16.72 -7.74
C CYS A 140 12.61 -17.63 -8.99
N ARG A 141 11.49 -18.24 -9.37
CA ARG A 141 11.42 -19.21 -10.48
C ARG A 141 12.02 -18.67 -11.78
N ALA A 142 11.77 -17.41 -12.11
CA ALA A 142 12.22 -16.74 -13.32
C ALA A 142 13.58 -16.01 -13.17
N GLN A 143 14.28 -16.21 -12.05
CA GLN A 143 15.55 -15.59 -11.77
C GLN A 143 16.63 -16.67 -11.63
N ASP A 144 17.58 -16.72 -12.55
CA ASP A 144 18.62 -17.76 -12.57
C ASP A 144 19.91 -17.32 -11.90
N THR A 145 20.17 -16.02 -11.86
CA THR A 145 21.39 -15.44 -11.29
C THR A 145 21.08 -14.31 -10.31
N TYR A 146 22.03 -14.04 -9.44
CA TYR A 146 22.02 -12.86 -8.57
C TYR A 146 23.40 -12.22 -8.53
N ARG A 147 23.46 -10.94 -8.18
CA ARG A 147 24.70 -10.18 -8.11
C ARG A 147 25.30 -10.26 -6.72
N VAL A 148 26.57 -10.66 -6.62
CA VAL A 148 27.34 -10.72 -5.38
C VAL A 148 28.59 -9.84 -5.49
N MET A 149 28.94 -9.17 -4.39
CA MET A 149 30.20 -8.41 -4.31
C MET A 149 31.32 -9.36 -3.90
N THR A 150 32.36 -9.40 -4.73
CA THR A 150 33.57 -10.18 -4.47
C THR A 150 34.79 -9.25 -4.33
N SER A 151 35.94 -9.79 -3.94
CA SER A 151 37.20 -9.04 -3.85
C SER A 151 37.67 -8.42 -5.17
N ILE A 152 37.15 -8.91 -6.30
CA ILE A 152 37.47 -8.43 -7.64
C ILE A 152 36.29 -7.61 -8.26
N GLY A 153 35.30 -7.26 -7.46
CA GLY A 153 34.11 -6.49 -7.88
C GLY A 153 32.82 -7.32 -7.95
N PRO A 154 31.74 -6.71 -8.46
CA PRO A 154 30.44 -7.39 -8.57
C PRO A 154 30.52 -8.53 -9.61
N GLN A 155 29.99 -9.69 -9.23
CA GLN A 155 29.87 -10.86 -10.09
C GLN A 155 28.44 -11.40 -10.08
N GLU A 156 28.05 -12.05 -11.17
CA GLU A 156 26.83 -12.83 -11.21
C GLU A 156 27.13 -14.27 -10.80
N GLN A 157 26.27 -14.80 -9.91
CA GLN A 157 26.30 -16.18 -9.47
C GLN A 157 24.94 -16.84 -9.68
N GLU A 158 24.94 -18.16 -9.83
CA GLU A 158 23.73 -18.96 -9.92
C GLU A 158 22.91 -18.84 -8.63
N LEU A 159 21.62 -18.54 -8.75
CA LEU A 159 20.69 -18.49 -7.65
C LEU A 159 20.13 -19.89 -7.36
N VAL A 160 20.59 -20.51 -6.30
CA VAL A 160 20.08 -21.80 -5.82
C VAL A 160 18.77 -21.59 -5.09
N LYS A 161 17.66 -21.87 -5.80
CA LYS A 161 16.30 -21.62 -5.32
C LYS A 161 15.94 -22.54 -4.13
N GLY A 162 15.24 -22.01 -3.13
CA GLY A 162 14.79 -22.77 -1.95
C GLY A 162 15.90 -23.17 -0.98
N ARG A 163 17.14 -22.69 -1.16
CA ARG A 163 18.24 -22.95 -0.26
C ARG A 163 18.73 -21.70 0.44
N TYR A 164 19.11 -21.85 1.71
CA TYR A 164 19.71 -20.76 2.45
C TYR A 164 21.06 -20.36 1.84
N LYS A 165 21.43 -19.12 2.05
CA LYS A 165 22.66 -18.53 1.57
C LYS A 165 23.88 -19.31 2.06
N VAL A 166 24.88 -19.40 1.20
CA VAL A 166 26.20 -19.99 1.52
C VAL A 166 27.30 -18.93 1.50
N LEU A 167 26.97 -17.71 1.11
CA LEU A 167 27.83 -16.53 1.14
C LEU A 167 27.14 -15.41 1.92
N PRO A 168 27.89 -14.55 2.62
CA PRO A 168 27.34 -13.36 3.26
C PRO A 168 26.64 -12.47 2.24
N ASN A 169 25.49 -11.92 2.63
CA ASN A 169 24.68 -11.06 1.75
C ASN A 169 24.34 -9.70 2.39
N HIS A 170 25.25 -9.20 3.24
CA HIS A 170 25.14 -7.85 3.78
C HIS A 170 25.05 -6.83 2.65
N VAL A 171 24.23 -5.81 2.86
CA VAL A 171 24.01 -4.77 1.84
C VAL A 171 24.50 -3.42 2.31
N ARG A 172 24.75 -2.55 1.35
CA ARG A 172 24.95 -1.14 1.61
C ARG A 172 23.63 -0.42 1.38
N THR A 173 23.14 0.27 2.42
CA THR A 173 21.92 1.05 2.33
C THR A 173 22.09 2.22 1.37
N ARG A 174 20.99 2.86 1.00
CA ARG A 174 21.01 4.05 0.12
C ARG A 174 21.82 5.21 0.72
N ASP A 175 21.91 5.32 2.05
CA ASP A 175 22.69 6.34 2.75
C ASP A 175 24.17 5.96 2.89
N GLY A 176 24.58 4.87 2.28
CA GLY A 176 25.95 4.40 2.27
C GLY A 176 26.40 3.69 3.54
N VAL A 177 25.47 3.39 4.46
CA VAL A 177 25.72 2.61 5.69
C VAL A 177 25.66 1.13 5.35
N ASP A 178 26.58 0.34 5.91
CA ASP A 178 26.56 -1.10 5.74
C ASP A 178 25.53 -1.71 6.72
N HIS A 179 24.56 -2.45 6.18
CA HIS A 179 23.55 -3.15 6.97
C HIS A 179 23.90 -4.63 7.12
N SER A 180 23.86 -5.11 8.38
CA SER A 180 24.21 -6.46 8.75
C SER A 180 22.99 -7.37 8.79
N TYR A 181 23.06 -8.51 8.10
CA TYR A 181 22.09 -9.60 8.19
C TYR A 181 22.69 -10.81 8.95
N ALA A 182 21.87 -11.81 9.23
CA ALA A 182 22.36 -13.00 9.93
C ALA A 182 23.57 -13.62 9.21
N PRO A 183 24.65 -13.95 9.92
CA PRO A 183 25.76 -14.72 9.36
C PRO A 183 25.30 -16.06 8.78
N VAL A 184 26.06 -16.58 7.85
CA VAL A 184 25.71 -17.82 7.11
C VAL A 184 25.50 -19.00 8.08
N ASP A 185 26.38 -19.15 9.05
CA ASP A 185 26.40 -20.26 10.01
C ASP A 185 25.23 -20.21 11.00
N VAL A 186 24.73 -19.02 11.36
CA VAL A 186 23.59 -18.87 12.28
C VAL A 186 22.24 -18.81 11.56
N THR A 187 22.23 -18.58 10.25
CA THR A 187 21.00 -18.44 9.45
C THR A 187 19.99 -19.59 9.66
N PRO A 188 20.39 -20.89 9.68
CA PRO A 188 19.43 -21.98 9.90
C PRO A 188 18.79 -21.92 11.30
N ALA A 189 19.56 -21.60 12.34
CA ALA A 189 19.06 -21.49 13.71
C ALA A 189 18.08 -20.31 13.85
N GLU A 190 18.38 -19.17 13.22
CA GLU A 190 17.49 -18.00 13.20
C GLU A 190 16.19 -18.30 12.47
N MET A 191 16.21 -19.02 11.35
CA MET A 191 15.01 -19.45 10.64
C MET A 191 14.17 -20.43 11.48
N GLN A 192 14.79 -21.36 12.17
CA GLN A 192 14.11 -22.26 13.11
C GLN A 192 13.47 -21.46 14.24
N ARG A 193 14.17 -20.45 14.78
CA ARG A 193 13.65 -19.55 15.81
C ARG A 193 12.44 -18.75 15.29
N LEU A 194 12.52 -18.16 14.09
CA LEU A 194 11.42 -17.42 13.49
C LEU A 194 10.16 -18.28 13.34
N VAL A 195 10.32 -19.50 12.83
CA VAL A 195 9.21 -20.45 12.69
C VAL A 195 8.66 -20.87 14.07
N GLY A 196 9.52 -21.03 15.06
CA GLY A 196 9.14 -21.30 16.45
C GLY A 196 8.30 -20.16 17.04
N GLU A 197 8.73 -18.92 16.90
CA GLU A 197 8.00 -17.73 17.34
C GLU A 197 6.62 -17.62 16.65
N MET A 198 6.54 -17.85 15.33
CA MET A 198 5.28 -17.84 14.58
C MET A 198 4.32 -18.99 14.96
N ARG A 199 4.77 -19.98 15.71
CA ARG A 199 3.94 -21.08 16.25
C ARG A 199 3.59 -20.89 17.71
N SER A 200 4.12 -19.89 18.37
CA SER A 200 3.81 -19.63 19.77
C SER A 200 2.33 -19.28 19.95
N GLU A 201 1.77 -19.65 21.08
CA GLU A 201 0.38 -19.32 21.42
C GLU A 201 0.13 -17.80 21.37
N ALA A 202 1.07 -17.02 21.88
CA ALA A 202 1.02 -15.56 21.87
C ALA A 202 0.95 -15.01 20.44
N PHE A 203 1.75 -15.55 19.51
CA PHE A 203 1.71 -15.12 18.11
C PHE A 203 0.39 -15.51 17.44
N LEU A 204 -0.08 -16.74 17.65
CA LEU A 204 -1.32 -17.22 17.04
C LEU A 204 -2.55 -16.46 17.53
N ALA A 205 -2.54 -15.95 18.75
CA ALA A 205 -3.60 -15.13 19.33
C ALA A 205 -3.50 -13.64 18.95
N ALA A 206 -2.40 -13.21 18.34
CA ALA A 206 -2.15 -11.81 18.04
C ALA A 206 -2.97 -11.30 16.84
N HIS A 207 -3.12 -9.98 16.76
CA HIS A 207 -3.80 -9.34 15.63
C HIS A 207 -3.09 -9.64 14.30
N PRO A 208 -3.82 -9.93 13.20
CA PRO A 208 -3.23 -10.33 11.92
C PRO A 208 -2.20 -9.34 11.35
N VAL A 209 -2.37 -8.05 11.57
CA VAL A 209 -1.39 -7.03 11.17
C VAL A 209 -0.09 -7.18 11.94
N ILE A 210 -0.16 -7.44 13.24
CA ILE A 210 1.03 -7.66 14.09
C ILE A 210 1.74 -8.94 13.64
N GLN A 211 0.99 -10.01 13.35
CA GLN A 211 1.54 -11.27 12.82
C GLN A 211 2.26 -11.04 11.49
N ALA A 212 1.61 -10.32 10.55
CA ALA A 212 2.15 -10.03 9.24
C ALA A 212 3.44 -9.18 9.34
N ALA A 213 3.42 -8.14 10.16
CA ALA A 213 4.57 -7.26 10.36
C ALA A 213 5.76 -8.01 11.00
N TYR A 214 5.51 -8.81 12.03
CA TYR A 214 6.54 -9.59 12.69
C TYR A 214 7.19 -10.62 11.76
N ALA A 215 6.37 -11.43 11.08
CA ALA A 215 6.88 -12.46 10.16
C ALA A 215 7.70 -11.85 9.01
N HIS A 216 7.23 -10.71 8.48
CA HIS A 216 7.95 -9.95 7.48
C HIS A 216 9.31 -9.45 8.00
N TYR A 217 9.30 -8.73 9.11
CA TYR A 217 10.49 -8.12 9.70
C TYR A 217 11.53 -9.19 10.08
N GLY A 218 11.10 -10.25 10.77
CA GLY A 218 12.01 -11.36 11.16
C GLY A 218 12.72 -11.98 9.96
N LEU A 219 12.00 -12.22 8.85
CA LEU A 219 12.61 -12.77 7.64
C LEU A 219 13.57 -11.78 6.98
N VAL A 220 13.25 -10.49 6.98
CA VAL A 220 14.13 -9.44 6.40
C VAL A 220 15.42 -9.31 7.22
N VAL A 221 15.34 -9.33 8.56
CA VAL A 221 16.52 -9.25 9.45
C VAL A 221 17.43 -10.48 9.32
N ILE A 222 16.85 -11.67 9.18
CA ILE A 222 17.64 -12.89 8.94
C ILE A 222 18.28 -12.87 7.55
N HIS A 223 17.52 -12.46 6.55
CA HIS A 223 17.93 -12.43 5.13
C HIS A 223 18.46 -13.78 4.66
N PRO A 224 17.64 -14.86 4.79
CA PRO A 224 18.15 -16.23 4.73
C PRO A 224 18.59 -16.70 3.34
N PHE A 225 18.13 -16.07 2.28
CA PHE A 225 18.42 -16.48 0.89
C PHE A 225 19.49 -15.58 0.26
N ALA A 226 20.14 -16.04 -0.78
CA ALA A 226 21.13 -15.26 -1.50
C ALA A 226 20.53 -14.01 -2.14
N ASP A 227 19.28 -14.09 -2.62
CA ASP A 227 18.47 -13.00 -3.15
C ASP A 227 16.98 -13.31 -2.95
N GLY A 228 16.08 -12.38 -3.25
CA GLY A 228 14.62 -12.58 -3.19
C GLY A 228 14.00 -12.48 -1.79
N ASN A 229 14.77 -12.13 -0.77
CA ASN A 229 14.29 -12.08 0.62
C ASN A 229 13.13 -11.11 0.82
N GLY A 230 13.20 -9.91 0.25
CA GLY A 230 12.12 -8.92 0.35
C GLY A 230 10.82 -9.42 -0.30
N ARG A 231 10.90 -10.04 -1.47
CA ARG A 231 9.74 -10.62 -2.16
C ARG A 231 9.09 -11.74 -1.35
N VAL A 232 9.92 -12.63 -0.79
CA VAL A 232 9.45 -13.71 0.11
C VAL A 232 8.82 -13.14 1.36
N ALA A 233 9.41 -12.11 1.99
CA ALA A 233 8.88 -11.49 3.19
C ALA A 233 7.49 -10.85 2.95
N ARG A 234 7.30 -10.12 1.84
CA ARG A 234 6.01 -9.51 1.48
C ARG A 234 4.96 -10.57 1.17
N ALA A 235 5.33 -11.63 0.45
CA ALA A 235 4.42 -12.74 0.18
C ALA A 235 4.07 -13.50 1.49
N LEU A 236 5.04 -13.81 2.35
CA LEU A 236 4.82 -14.47 3.64
C LEU A 236 3.89 -13.66 4.54
N ALA A 237 4.08 -12.35 4.65
CA ALA A 237 3.22 -11.47 5.42
C ALA A 237 1.76 -11.54 4.94
N SER A 238 1.55 -11.71 3.64
CA SER A 238 0.22 -11.86 3.04
C SER A 238 -0.53 -13.12 3.50
N ALA A 239 0.15 -14.15 4.02
CA ALA A 239 -0.53 -15.32 4.57
C ALA A 239 -1.48 -14.96 5.72
N PHE A 240 -1.07 -14.02 6.57
CA PHE A 240 -1.85 -13.59 7.73
C PHE A 240 -3.03 -12.70 7.33
N THR A 241 -2.87 -11.86 6.32
CA THR A 241 -3.97 -11.04 5.80
C THR A 241 -4.95 -11.86 4.96
N TYR A 242 -4.49 -12.85 4.22
CA TYR A 242 -5.39 -13.80 3.55
C TYR A 242 -6.29 -14.53 4.55
N ARG A 243 -5.76 -14.96 5.68
CA ARG A 243 -6.55 -15.59 6.76
C ARG A 243 -7.59 -14.65 7.36
N ALA A 244 -7.25 -13.38 7.51
CA ALA A 244 -8.08 -12.39 8.18
C ALA A 244 -9.13 -11.74 7.29
N ILE A 245 -8.75 -11.37 6.06
CA ILE A 245 -9.56 -10.57 5.14
C ILE A 245 -9.63 -11.13 3.72
N SER A 246 -9.05 -12.31 3.48
CA SER A 246 -9.00 -12.98 2.17
C SER A 246 -8.29 -12.20 1.06
N MET A 247 -7.39 -11.29 1.41
CA MET A 247 -6.62 -10.44 0.48
C MET A 247 -5.13 -10.41 0.85
N PRO A 248 -4.21 -10.28 -0.14
CA PRO A 248 -2.80 -10.05 0.15
C PRO A 248 -2.55 -8.61 0.62
N ILE A 249 -1.39 -8.36 1.20
CA ILE A 249 -0.90 -6.99 1.40
C ILE A 249 -0.35 -6.47 0.09
N MET A 250 -0.78 -5.27 -0.29
CA MET A 250 -0.25 -4.56 -1.44
C MET A 250 0.68 -3.43 -0.96
N ILE A 251 1.95 -3.52 -1.36
CA ILE A 251 2.92 -2.43 -1.16
C ILE A 251 3.32 -1.95 -2.55
N LEU A 252 2.88 -0.75 -2.92
CA LEU A 252 3.20 -0.15 -4.21
C LEU A 252 4.66 0.32 -4.24
N SER A 253 5.26 0.33 -5.41
CA SER A 253 6.65 0.78 -5.63
C SER A 253 6.86 2.25 -5.24
N GLU A 254 5.84 3.08 -5.35
CA GLU A 254 5.86 4.46 -4.86
C GLU A 254 6.06 4.56 -3.33
N HIS A 255 5.68 3.53 -2.58
CA HIS A 255 5.87 3.47 -1.13
C HIS A 255 7.24 2.93 -0.72
N LYS A 256 8.14 2.63 -1.67
CA LYS A 256 9.44 2.00 -1.39
C LYS A 256 10.25 2.76 -0.34
N ASN A 257 10.31 4.08 -0.43
CA ASN A 257 11.07 4.87 0.53
C ASN A 257 10.47 4.77 1.95
N ALA A 258 9.17 5.00 2.10
CA ALA A 258 8.48 4.87 3.38
C ALA A 258 8.55 3.44 3.95
N TYR A 259 8.57 2.43 3.08
CA TYR A 259 8.77 1.04 3.47
C TYR A 259 10.16 0.79 4.05
N LEU A 260 11.21 1.30 3.40
CA LEU A 260 12.59 1.16 3.88
C LEU A 260 12.80 1.96 5.17
N ASP A 261 12.28 3.19 5.25
CA ASP A 261 12.34 4.01 6.46
C ASP A 261 11.67 3.30 7.65
N ALA A 262 10.51 2.67 7.43
CA ALA A 262 9.82 1.94 8.49
C ALA A 262 10.58 0.66 8.95
N LEU A 263 11.33 0.00 8.06
CA LEU A 263 12.22 -1.10 8.41
C LEU A 263 13.44 -0.60 9.21
N GLU A 264 14.05 0.51 8.80
CA GLU A 264 15.16 1.14 9.51
C GLU A 264 14.73 1.61 10.91
N ASP A 265 13.53 2.18 11.07
CA ASP A 265 12.95 2.49 12.38
C ASP A 265 12.79 1.23 13.25
N ALA A 266 12.34 0.11 12.66
CA ALA A 266 12.21 -1.16 13.37
C ALA A 266 13.57 -1.73 13.81
N ASP A 267 14.64 -1.54 13.03
CA ASP A 267 16.02 -1.90 13.40
C ASP A 267 16.53 -1.08 14.62
N GLN A 268 15.95 0.10 14.85
CA GLN A 268 16.16 0.91 16.06
C GLN A 268 15.18 0.56 17.20
N SER A 269 14.46 -0.56 17.08
CA SER A 269 13.43 -1.03 18.02
C SER A 269 12.16 -0.17 18.09
N GLU A 270 11.93 0.69 17.09
CA GLU A 270 10.69 1.46 16.91
C GLU A 270 9.66 0.64 16.10
N PHE A 271 9.33 -0.55 16.60
CA PHE A 271 8.51 -1.57 15.90
C PHE A 271 7.11 -1.07 15.53
N GLN A 272 6.54 -0.17 16.32
CA GLN A 272 5.21 0.39 16.06
C GLN A 272 5.13 1.05 14.69
N ARG A 273 6.18 1.73 14.24
CA ARG A 273 6.21 2.42 12.95
C ARG A 273 6.07 1.47 11.77
N PHE A 274 6.70 0.30 11.85
CA PHE A 274 6.55 -0.72 10.83
C PHE A 274 5.15 -1.36 10.86
N VAL A 275 4.58 -1.61 12.05
CA VAL A 275 3.21 -2.08 12.20
C VAL A 275 2.21 -1.06 11.62
N ASP A 276 2.40 0.23 11.89
CA ASP A 276 1.56 1.31 11.34
C ASP A 276 1.69 1.41 9.81
N PHE A 277 2.90 1.23 9.28
CA PHE A 277 3.10 1.14 7.83
C PHE A 277 2.31 -0.02 7.24
N MET A 278 2.45 -1.23 7.78
CA MET A 278 1.73 -2.41 7.31
C MET A 278 0.21 -2.24 7.42
N PHE A 279 -0.27 -1.63 8.49
CA PHE A 279 -1.70 -1.34 8.67
C PHE A 279 -2.23 -0.40 7.58
N ARG A 280 -1.49 0.67 7.25
CA ARG A 280 -1.85 1.58 6.14
C ARG A 280 -1.90 0.86 4.80
N ARG A 281 -0.95 -0.05 4.51
CA ARG A 281 -0.95 -0.84 3.26
C ARG A 281 -2.16 -1.77 3.14
N ILE A 282 -2.65 -2.28 4.25
CA ILE A 282 -3.90 -3.05 4.29
C ILE A 282 -5.10 -2.15 3.96
N ALA A 283 -5.12 -0.93 4.47
CA ALA A 283 -6.16 0.05 4.11
C ALA A 283 -6.18 0.32 2.59
N ASP A 284 -5.01 0.52 1.97
CA ASP A 284 -4.90 0.69 0.52
C ASP A 284 -5.43 -0.53 -0.24
N THR A 285 -5.10 -1.72 0.24
CA THR A 285 -5.61 -2.98 -0.33
C THR A 285 -7.14 -3.01 -0.31
N ILE A 286 -7.75 -2.64 0.81
CA ILE A 286 -9.21 -2.65 0.97
C ILE A 286 -9.85 -1.61 0.05
N THR A 287 -9.26 -0.43 -0.05
CA THR A 287 -9.73 0.62 -0.97
C THR A 287 -9.70 0.13 -2.42
N LEU A 288 -8.60 -0.52 -2.83
CA LEU A 288 -8.49 -1.08 -4.18
C LEU A 288 -9.52 -2.18 -4.45
N VAL A 289 -9.78 -3.04 -3.45
CA VAL A 289 -10.82 -4.07 -3.54
C VAL A 289 -12.21 -3.46 -3.70
N SER A 290 -12.55 -2.47 -2.89
CA SER A 290 -13.83 -1.77 -2.97
C SER A 290 -14.02 -1.11 -4.33
N ASP A 291 -12.97 -0.47 -4.87
CA ASP A 291 -12.98 0.12 -6.20
C ASP A 291 -13.11 -0.95 -7.32
N ALA A 292 -12.41 -2.08 -7.16
CA ALA A 292 -12.48 -3.18 -8.11
C ALA A 292 -13.88 -3.81 -8.11
N ILE A 293 -14.46 -4.08 -6.94
CA ILE A 293 -15.83 -4.61 -6.82
C ILE A 293 -16.80 -3.67 -7.51
N ARG A 294 -16.72 -2.36 -7.27
CA ARG A 294 -17.59 -1.38 -7.88
C ARG A 294 -17.49 -1.38 -9.41
N ARG A 295 -16.27 -1.40 -9.97
CA ARG A 295 -16.05 -1.45 -11.43
C ARG A 295 -16.57 -2.76 -12.05
N ILE A 296 -16.42 -3.88 -11.34
CA ILE A 296 -16.88 -5.21 -11.81
C ILE A 296 -18.40 -5.34 -11.67
N SER A 297 -19.00 -4.67 -10.70
CA SER A 297 -20.45 -4.67 -10.44
C SER A 297 -21.23 -3.74 -11.38
N VAL A 298 -20.54 -2.97 -12.24
CA VAL A 298 -21.20 -2.26 -13.33
C VAL A 298 -21.82 -3.29 -14.27
N PRO A 299 -23.16 -3.30 -14.45
CA PRO A 299 -23.84 -4.26 -15.30
C PRO A 299 -23.28 -4.20 -16.72
N SER A 300 -23.27 -5.34 -17.41
CA SER A 300 -22.96 -5.38 -18.85
C SER A 300 -23.90 -4.43 -19.61
N VAL A 301 -23.50 -3.98 -20.79
CA VAL A 301 -24.35 -3.11 -21.64
C VAL A 301 -25.75 -3.72 -21.84
N ALA A 302 -25.84 -5.04 -21.93
CA ALA A 302 -27.13 -5.75 -22.05
C ALA A 302 -27.95 -5.70 -20.74
N GLU A 303 -27.30 -5.88 -19.59
CA GLU A 303 -27.95 -5.77 -18.27
C GLU A 303 -28.29 -4.31 -17.95
N SER A 304 -27.43 -3.35 -18.34
CA SER A 304 -27.70 -1.91 -18.22
C SER A 304 -28.85 -1.49 -19.10
N LEU A 305 -28.95 -1.99 -20.35
CA LEU A 305 -30.10 -1.76 -21.22
C LEU A 305 -31.37 -2.38 -20.68
N ALA A 306 -31.32 -3.60 -20.11
CA ALA A 306 -32.43 -4.25 -19.45
C ALA A 306 -32.86 -3.49 -18.18
N ALA A 307 -31.92 -3.01 -17.40
CA ALA A 307 -32.15 -2.20 -16.21
C ALA A 307 -32.68 -0.81 -16.57
N ILE A 308 -32.15 -0.15 -17.63
CA ILE A 308 -32.67 1.11 -18.15
C ILE A 308 -34.10 0.94 -18.67
N ASN A 309 -34.39 -0.14 -19.39
CA ASN A 309 -35.75 -0.45 -19.88
C ASN A 309 -36.70 -0.82 -18.72
N GLY A 310 -36.18 -1.39 -17.61
CA GLY A 310 -36.94 -1.67 -16.40
C GLY A 310 -37.07 -0.46 -15.49
N ALA A 311 -36.04 0.36 -15.36
CA ALA A 311 -35.99 1.53 -14.49
C ALA A 311 -36.64 2.78 -15.09
N ALA A 312 -36.76 2.87 -16.41
CA ALA A 312 -37.60 3.89 -17.07
C ALA A 312 -39.05 3.87 -16.56
N ALA A 313 -39.45 2.80 -15.88
CA ALA A 313 -40.78 2.66 -15.28
C ALA A 313 -40.86 3.04 -13.77
N SER A 314 -39.77 3.28 -13.04
CA SER A 314 -39.83 3.34 -11.57
C SER A 314 -38.92 4.31 -10.83
N HIS A 315 -38.01 5.08 -11.45
CA HIS A 315 -37.14 5.99 -10.70
C HIS A 315 -37.26 7.43 -11.19
N GLY A 316 -37.65 8.31 -10.25
CA GLY A 316 -37.60 9.74 -10.44
C GLY A 316 -36.14 10.16 -10.63
N THR A 317 -35.79 10.61 -11.82
CA THR A 317 -34.51 11.20 -12.12
C THR A 317 -34.31 12.45 -11.26
N PHE A 318 -33.18 12.52 -10.53
CA PHE A 318 -32.80 13.74 -9.81
C PHE A 318 -32.68 14.88 -10.80
N SER A 319 -33.17 16.05 -10.43
CA SER A 319 -32.97 17.27 -11.23
C SER A 319 -31.52 17.74 -11.14
N ASP A 320 -31.03 18.49 -12.13
CA ASP A 320 -29.69 19.06 -12.11
C ASP A 320 -29.42 19.85 -10.82
N GLN A 321 -30.42 20.54 -10.30
CA GLN A 321 -30.35 21.28 -9.05
C GLN A 321 -30.16 20.36 -7.82
N GLN A 322 -30.77 19.17 -7.82
CA GLN A 322 -30.57 18.18 -6.78
C GLN A 322 -29.17 17.55 -6.86
N ILE A 323 -28.70 17.25 -8.06
CA ILE A 323 -27.34 16.73 -8.29
C ILE A 323 -26.30 17.76 -7.83
N ASP A 324 -26.45 19.03 -8.16
CA ASP A 324 -25.57 20.10 -7.69
C ASP A 324 -25.58 20.21 -6.15
N ALA A 325 -26.76 20.15 -5.54
CA ALA A 325 -26.89 20.17 -4.10
C ALA A 325 -26.23 18.96 -3.42
N GLY A 326 -26.40 17.77 -3.98
CA GLY A 326 -25.71 16.55 -3.53
C GLY A 326 -24.20 16.66 -3.61
N GLY A 327 -23.65 17.22 -4.68
CA GLY A 327 -22.22 17.47 -4.80
C GLY A 327 -21.68 18.43 -3.73
N ILE A 328 -22.43 19.45 -3.39
CA ILE A 328 -22.08 20.38 -2.30
C ILE A 328 -22.04 19.65 -0.95
N GLU A 329 -23.06 18.83 -0.67
CA GLU A 329 -23.10 18.03 0.56
C GLU A 329 -21.97 17.01 0.65
N LEU A 330 -21.62 16.35 -0.47
CA LEU A 330 -20.47 15.46 -0.56
C LEU A 330 -19.15 16.19 -0.22
N SER A 331 -18.94 17.37 -0.78
CA SER A 331 -17.75 18.19 -0.50
C SER A 331 -17.66 18.59 0.97
N ARG A 332 -18.79 18.94 1.58
CA ARG A 332 -18.85 19.29 3.01
C ARG A 332 -18.58 18.08 3.89
N ALA A 333 -19.16 16.94 3.58
CA ALA A 333 -18.98 15.72 4.36
C ALA A 333 -17.51 15.25 4.30
N LEU A 334 -16.89 15.27 3.12
CA LEU A 334 -15.46 14.94 2.96
C LEU A 334 -14.58 15.95 3.70
N SER A 335 -14.85 17.26 3.58
CA SER A 335 -14.12 18.29 4.32
C SER A 335 -14.17 18.03 5.81
N LYS A 336 -15.33 17.66 6.35
CA LYS A 336 -15.49 17.33 7.78
C LYS A 336 -14.70 16.07 8.18
N ALA A 337 -14.67 15.04 7.33
CA ALA A 337 -13.85 13.85 7.57
C ALA A 337 -12.35 14.20 7.59
N ILE A 338 -11.90 15.03 6.67
CA ILE A 338 -10.52 15.53 6.62
C ILE A 338 -10.19 16.41 7.85
N GLU A 339 -11.06 17.33 8.22
CA GLU A 339 -10.90 18.19 9.42
C GLU A 339 -10.66 17.35 10.67
N LYS A 340 -11.41 16.27 10.83
CA LYS A 340 -11.25 15.32 11.94
C LYS A 340 -9.84 14.69 11.95
N GLN A 341 -9.32 14.29 10.78
CA GLN A 341 -7.98 13.70 10.66
C GLN A 341 -6.88 14.76 10.87
N VAL A 342 -7.04 15.94 10.27
CA VAL A 342 -6.12 17.07 10.47
C VAL A 342 -6.05 17.48 11.94
N ALA A 343 -7.18 17.55 12.64
CA ALA A 343 -7.22 17.85 14.08
C ALA A 343 -6.51 16.77 14.93
N ALA A 344 -6.56 15.51 14.50
CA ALA A 344 -5.89 14.42 15.19
C ALA A 344 -4.35 14.52 15.08
N VAL A 345 -3.82 15.00 13.94
CA VAL A 345 -2.39 15.12 13.67
C VAL A 345 -1.82 16.50 13.97
N ALA A 346 -2.65 17.55 14.07
CA ALA A 346 -2.25 18.91 14.40
C ALA A 346 -1.88 19.03 15.89
N ARG A 347 -0.76 18.41 16.28
CA ARG A 347 -0.24 18.41 17.64
C ARG A 347 1.21 18.86 17.68
N GLY A 348 1.56 19.63 18.68
CA GLY A 348 2.94 20.06 18.90
C GLY A 348 3.45 21.00 17.81
N LYS A 349 4.38 20.52 16.97
CA LYS A 349 5.03 21.32 15.92
C LYS A 349 4.35 21.24 14.56
N VAL A 350 3.31 20.44 14.40
CA VAL A 350 2.53 20.34 13.18
C VAL A 350 1.23 21.12 13.35
N GLN A 351 0.96 22.03 12.43
CA GLN A 351 -0.32 22.73 12.30
C GLN A 351 -1.00 22.27 11.02
N GLY A 352 -2.32 22.21 11.02
CA GLY A 352 -3.09 21.82 9.87
C GLY A 352 -4.34 22.67 9.71
N LYS A 353 -4.76 22.88 8.48
CA LYS A 353 -6.04 23.48 8.13
C LYS A 353 -6.61 22.77 6.91
N SER A 354 -7.92 22.63 6.90
CA SER A 354 -8.67 22.06 5.80
C SER A 354 -10.02 22.75 5.71
N GLY A 355 -10.69 22.59 4.62
CA GLY A 355 -12.00 23.18 4.42
C GLY A 355 -12.48 23.05 2.98
N THR A 356 -13.63 23.63 2.72
CA THR A 356 -14.11 23.85 1.35
C THR A 356 -13.82 25.29 0.91
N ALA A 357 -13.28 25.46 -0.29
CA ALA A 357 -13.15 26.76 -0.90
C ALA A 357 -14.15 26.87 -2.03
N PRO A 358 -14.83 28.05 -2.21
CA PRO A 358 -15.58 28.28 -3.41
C PRO A 358 -14.60 28.24 -4.59
N GLY A 359 -14.84 27.32 -5.54
CA GLY A 359 -14.06 27.23 -6.76
C GLY A 359 -14.27 28.48 -7.58
N GLY A 360 -13.18 29.05 -8.09
CA GLY A 360 -13.31 30.11 -9.09
C GLY A 360 -14.06 29.56 -10.31
N LEU A 361 -14.96 30.38 -10.85
CA LEU A 361 -15.67 30.28 -12.12
C LEU A 361 -15.82 28.86 -12.72
N ARG A 362 -17.04 28.50 -13.02
CA ARG A 362 -17.40 27.45 -14.00
C ARG A 362 -16.43 27.50 -15.18
N ASN A 363 -15.27 26.95 -15.05
CA ASN A 363 -14.48 26.60 -16.22
C ASN A 363 -15.21 25.43 -16.86
N THR A 364 -16.20 25.71 -17.68
CA THR A 364 -16.56 24.85 -18.78
C THR A 364 -15.24 24.49 -19.44
N LEU A 365 -14.71 23.30 -19.15
CA LEU A 365 -13.73 22.69 -20.03
C LEU A 365 -14.35 22.72 -21.41
N SER A 366 -13.76 23.52 -22.27
CA SER A 366 -14.28 23.92 -23.57
C SER A 366 -14.25 22.74 -24.52
N SER A 367 -15.07 21.78 -24.32
CA SER A 367 -15.44 20.84 -25.37
C SER A 367 -16.57 19.93 -24.89
N HIS A 368 -17.76 20.35 -25.08
CA HIS A 368 -18.93 19.55 -25.46
C HIS A 368 -19.34 18.33 -24.63
N ARG A 369 -18.65 17.92 -23.58
CA ARG A 369 -19.10 16.83 -22.71
C ARG A 369 -18.61 17.06 -21.27
N PRO A 370 -19.52 16.90 -20.31
CA PRO A 370 -19.25 16.98 -18.89
C PRO A 370 -18.40 15.82 -18.39
N PRO A 371 -17.70 15.93 -17.24
CA PRO A 371 -18.17 16.53 -16.01
C PRO A 371 -17.76 17.98 -15.80
N TYR A 372 -18.55 18.77 -15.05
CA TYR A 372 -18.25 20.17 -14.73
C TYR A 372 -17.99 20.37 -13.22
N ASN A 373 -17.18 21.37 -12.89
CA ASN A 373 -16.87 21.72 -11.50
C ASN A 373 -17.95 22.67 -10.97
N VAL A 374 -18.62 22.28 -9.87
CA VAL A 374 -19.64 23.12 -9.19
C VAL A 374 -19.04 24.19 -8.27
N GLY A 375 -17.72 24.34 -8.28
CA GLY A 375 -17.08 25.39 -7.51
C GLY A 375 -16.94 25.12 -6.01
N HIS A 376 -16.99 23.87 -5.57
CA HIS A 376 -16.74 23.46 -4.19
C HIS A 376 -15.53 22.52 -4.16
N ASN A 377 -14.36 23.08 -3.86
CA ASN A 377 -13.11 22.35 -3.78
C ASN A 377 -12.81 22.03 -2.33
N VAL A 378 -12.28 20.84 -2.08
CA VAL A 378 -11.77 20.46 -0.76
C VAL A 378 -10.27 20.70 -0.74
N TYR A 379 -9.77 21.44 0.26
CA TYR A 379 -8.35 21.69 0.43
C TYR A 379 -7.83 21.19 1.78
N ILE A 380 -6.55 20.82 1.80
CA ILE A 380 -5.82 20.36 2.98
C ILE A 380 -4.44 20.98 2.94
N GLU A 381 -4.00 21.51 4.06
CA GLU A 381 -2.66 22.08 4.23
C GLU A 381 -2.11 21.66 5.59
N LEU A 382 -0.96 21.02 5.61
CA LEU A 382 -0.18 20.72 6.81
C LEU A 382 1.10 21.54 6.78
N MET A 383 1.48 22.08 7.94
CA MET A 383 2.62 22.96 8.11
C MET A 383 3.45 22.53 9.32
N SER A 384 4.76 22.40 9.14
CA SER A 384 5.68 22.14 10.22
C SER A 384 6.27 23.45 10.75
N MET A 385 6.10 23.67 12.05
CA MET A 385 6.76 24.77 12.75
C MET A 385 8.18 24.35 13.12
N GLN A 386 9.18 24.82 12.37
CA GLN A 386 10.57 24.54 12.68
C GLN A 386 11.03 25.35 13.91
N PRO A 387 11.74 24.72 14.88
CA PRO A 387 12.37 25.47 15.95
C PRO A 387 13.52 26.27 15.38
N SER A 388 13.48 27.58 15.58
CA SER A 388 14.66 28.46 15.33
C SER A 388 15.82 27.99 16.20
N ARG A 389 16.86 27.40 15.60
CA ARG A 389 18.11 27.06 16.32
C ARG A 389 19.01 28.28 16.59
N LYS A 390 18.73 29.41 15.94
CA LYS A 390 19.43 30.68 16.15
C LYS A 390 18.38 31.78 16.31
N PRO A 391 18.49 32.67 17.32
CA PRO A 391 17.50 33.71 17.60
C PRO A 391 17.27 34.72 16.45
N GLN A 392 18.09 34.69 15.42
CA GLN A 392 18.07 35.68 14.32
C GLN A 392 17.68 35.13 12.96
N VAL A 393 17.42 33.83 12.81
CA VAL A 393 17.03 33.23 11.53
C VAL A 393 15.76 32.43 11.72
N SER A 394 14.62 33.02 11.37
CA SER A 394 13.36 32.33 11.24
C SER A 394 13.33 31.66 9.85
N LEU A 395 13.40 30.32 9.81
CA LEU A 395 13.17 29.59 8.57
C LEU A 395 11.67 29.58 8.25
N PRO A 396 11.29 29.71 6.96
CA PRO A 396 9.92 29.54 6.58
C PRO A 396 9.43 28.11 6.96
N PRO A 397 8.16 27.97 7.34
CA PRO A 397 7.61 26.66 7.63
C PRO A 397 7.56 25.82 6.34
N GLU A 398 7.89 24.53 6.47
CA GLU A 398 7.64 23.59 5.39
C GLU A 398 6.14 23.28 5.29
N VAL A 399 5.63 23.21 4.08
CA VAL A 399 4.20 23.05 3.80
C VAL A 399 3.97 21.90 2.84
N ALA A 400 3.04 21.03 3.20
CA ALA A 400 2.45 20.02 2.32
C ALA A 400 0.97 20.33 2.12
N LYS A 401 0.48 20.29 0.89
CA LYS A 401 -0.91 20.65 0.56
C LYS A 401 -1.48 19.79 -0.55
N ARG A 402 -2.79 19.55 -0.49
CA ARG A 402 -3.59 18.94 -1.55
C ARG A 402 -4.86 19.76 -1.77
N GLN A 403 -5.36 19.71 -2.97
CA GLN A 403 -6.65 20.29 -3.33
C GLN A 403 -7.37 19.33 -4.29
N TYR A 404 -8.64 19.07 -3.98
CA TYR A 404 -9.51 18.22 -4.78
C TYR A 404 -10.63 19.06 -5.38
N ASP A 405 -10.75 19.00 -6.69
CA ASP A 405 -11.85 19.61 -7.43
C ASP A 405 -13.02 18.62 -7.51
N LEU A 406 -14.22 19.06 -7.17
CA LEU A 406 -15.43 18.27 -7.33
C LEU A 406 -15.96 18.43 -8.76
N LEU A 407 -15.99 17.31 -9.46
CA LEU A 407 -16.62 17.20 -10.78
C LEU A 407 -17.98 16.53 -10.62
N VAL A 408 -19.01 17.17 -11.16
CA VAL A 408 -20.39 16.70 -11.12
C VAL A 408 -20.78 16.14 -12.47
N PRO A 409 -21.42 14.96 -12.53
CA PRO A 409 -21.89 14.40 -13.80
C PRO A 409 -22.92 15.31 -14.43
N VAL A 410 -22.92 15.40 -15.76
CA VAL A 410 -24.02 16.03 -16.49
C VAL A 410 -25.05 14.96 -16.83
N ARG A 411 -26.30 15.34 -16.77
CA ARG A 411 -27.45 14.50 -17.10
C ARG A 411 -27.29 13.90 -18.52
N GLY A 412 -27.34 12.57 -18.59
CA GLY A 412 -27.19 11.82 -19.84
C GLY A 412 -25.74 11.44 -20.22
N SER A 413 -24.74 11.70 -19.36
CA SER A 413 -23.39 11.13 -19.52
C SER A 413 -23.36 9.70 -18.96
N GLU A 414 -22.54 8.84 -19.56
CA GLU A 414 -22.26 7.52 -19.01
C GLU A 414 -21.66 7.66 -17.60
N GLY A 415 -22.34 7.13 -16.59
CA GLY A 415 -21.94 7.15 -15.19
C GLY A 415 -22.48 8.37 -14.43
N GLU A 416 -23.42 8.12 -13.54
CA GLU A 416 -23.94 9.12 -12.58
C GLU A 416 -23.04 9.18 -11.34
N GLU A 417 -21.76 9.53 -11.52
CA GLU A 417 -20.80 9.60 -10.42
C GLU A 417 -20.28 11.03 -10.23
N TYR A 418 -20.17 11.46 -8.96
CA TYR A 418 -19.34 12.58 -8.57
C TYR A 418 -17.87 12.13 -8.56
N ILE A 419 -16.97 12.97 -9.05
CA ILE A 419 -15.53 12.72 -9.03
C ILE A 419 -14.84 13.85 -8.28
N LEU A 420 -14.22 13.52 -7.13
CA LEU A 420 -13.26 14.41 -6.48
C LEU A 420 -11.89 14.08 -7.04
N ARG A 421 -11.28 15.01 -7.77
CA ARG A 421 -9.99 14.82 -8.44
C ARG A 421 -8.94 15.75 -7.84
N GLU A 422 -7.80 15.22 -7.52
CA GLU A 422 -6.65 16.03 -7.12
C GLU A 422 -6.25 16.98 -8.25
N ARG A 423 -6.08 18.28 -7.93
CA ARG A 423 -5.83 19.32 -8.93
C ARG A 423 -4.47 19.20 -9.60
N ASP A 424 -3.44 18.95 -8.80
CA ASP A 424 -2.04 18.92 -9.25
C ASP A 424 -1.44 17.50 -9.14
N GLY A 425 -2.29 16.47 -9.10
CA GLY A 425 -1.89 15.08 -8.94
C GLY A 425 -2.82 14.11 -9.68
N ASN A 426 -2.67 12.82 -9.35
CA ASN A 426 -3.42 11.75 -10.00
C ASN A 426 -4.45 11.08 -9.07
N ASP A 427 -4.58 11.56 -7.83
CA ASP A 427 -5.51 10.95 -6.89
C ASP A 427 -6.95 11.38 -7.17
N GLN A 428 -7.87 10.45 -7.02
CA GLN A 428 -9.30 10.72 -7.20
C GLN A 428 -10.18 9.80 -6.36
N LEU A 429 -11.35 10.32 -5.98
CA LEU A 429 -12.43 9.58 -5.35
C LEU A 429 -13.68 9.70 -6.23
N ALA A 430 -14.15 8.59 -6.79
CA ALA A 430 -15.40 8.51 -7.51
C ALA A 430 -16.53 8.05 -6.57
N VAL A 431 -17.68 8.70 -6.64
CA VAL A 431 -18.82 8.49 -5.74
C VAL A 431 -20.12 8.44 -6.55
N PRO A 432 -20.85 7.31 -6.54
CA PRO A 432 -22.15 7.22 -7.17
C PRO A 432 -23.13 8.28 -6.65
N VAL A 433 -23.94 8.86 -7.52
CA VAL A 433 -24.96 9.86 -7.13
C VAL A 433 -25.93 9.27 -6.12
N GLU A 434 -26.29 8.01 -6.26
CA GLU A 434 -27.18 7.28 -5.35
C GLU A 434 -26.62 7.10 -3.93
N ASP A 435 -25.29 7.12 -3.75
CA ASP A 435 -24.64 7.08 -2.44
C ASP A 435 -24.73 8.43 -1.70
N VAL A 436 -24.99 9.51 -2.44
CA VAL A 436 -25.13 10.87 -1.89
C VAL A 436 -26.59 11.27 -1.71
N MET A 437 -27.47 10.74 -2.56
CA MET A 437 -28.85 11.16 -2.64
C MET A 437 -29.85 10.02 -2.27
N PRO A 438 -30.91 10.27 -1.53
CA PRO A 438 -31.33 11.56 -0.93
C PRO A 438 -30.55 11.94 0.33
N ALA A 439 -29.71 11.05 0.85
CA ALA A 439 -28.81 11.27 1.99
C ALA A 439 -27.55 10.45 1.82
N ILE A 440 -26.42 10.95 2.33
CA ILE A 440 -25.13 10.27 2.27
C ILE A 440 -25.23 8.90 2.97
N SER A 441 -24.92 7.84 2.22
CA SER A 441 -24.95 6.46 2.73
C SER A 441 -23.90 6.24 3.83
N ILE A 442 -24.17 5.31 4.74
CA ILE A 442 -23.20 4.92 5.79
C ILE A 442 -21.91 4.40 5.14
N THR A 443 -22.03 3.63 4.06
CA THR A 443 -20.91 3.11 3.30
C THR A 443 -20.03 4.24 2.74
N LEU A 444 -20.65 5.28 2.19
CA LEU A 444 -19.93 6.44 1.70
C LEU A 444 -19.24 7.22 2.83
N GLN A 445 -19.90 7.36 4.00
CA GLN A 445 -19.28 8.00 5.16
C GLN A 445 -17.98 7.29 5.57
N ILE A 446 -17.99 5.97 5.64
CA ILE A 446 -16.80 5.15 5.95
C ILE A 446 -15.71 5.37 4.87
N ARG A 447 -16.08 5.32 3.59
CA ARG A 447 -15.15 5.55 2.47
C ARG A 447 -14.49 6.94 2.53
N MET A 448 -15.26 7.97 2.86
CA MET A 448 -14.73 9.33 3.04
C MET A 448 -13.77 9.42 4.23
N GLU A 449 -14.06 8.76 5.35
CA GLU A 449 -13.14 8.71 6.49
C GLU A 449 -11.82 8.02 6.13
N LEU A 450 -11.86 6.89 5.41
CA LEU A 450 -10.69 6.17 4.94
C LEU A 450 -9.86 6.99 3.94
N PHE A 451 -10.53 7.61 2.99
CA PHE A 451 -9.90 8.51 2.03
C PHE A 451 -9.20 9.68 2.75
N ALA A 452 -9.88 10.33 3.69
CA ALA A 452 -9.34 11.43 4.47
C ALA A 452 -8.11 11.01 5.29
N GLU A 453 -8.17 9.84 5.91
CA GLU A 453 -7.05 9.30 6.68
C GLU A 453 -5.84 9.05 5.79
N ARG A 454 -6.02 8.40 4.63
CA ARG A 454 -4.95 8.14 3.66
C ARG A 454 -4.30 9.44 3.18
N VAL A 455 -5.10 10.39 2.74
CA VAL A 455 -4.60 11.67 2.21
C VAL A 455 -3.82 12.46 3.27
N VAL A 456 -4.30 12.49 4.51
CA VAL A 456 -3.61 13.18 5.60
C VAL A 456 -2.31 12.47 5.97
N ALA A 457 -2.29 11.12 5.94
CA ALA A 457 -1.07 10.35 6.19
C ALA A 457 0.00 10.60 5.11
N GLU A 458 -0.39 10.62 3.83
CA GLU A 458 0.50 10.93 2.71
C GLU A 458 1.07 12.35 2.81
N LEU A 459 0.24 13.32 3.19
CA LEU A 459 0.69 14.70 3.42
C LEU A 459 1.68 14.83 4.59
N LEU A 460 1.50 14.03 5.64
CA LEU A 460 2.46 13.99 6.75
C LEU A 460 3.80 13.41 6.32
N ASP A 461 3.80 12.36 5.53
CA ASP A 461 5.03 11.76 4.99
C ASP A 461 5.74 12.73 4.03
N GLU A 462 4.99 13.46 3.20
CA GLU A 462 5.54 14.54 2.36
C GLU A 462 6.14 15.67 3.21
N LEU A 463 5.42 16.11 4.24
CA LEU A 463 5.89 17.17 5.14
C LEU A 463 7.15 16.74 5.89
N ARG A 464 7.22 15.50 6.37
CA ARG A 464 8.40 14.91 7.00
C ARG A 464 9.60 14.96 6.05
N SER A 465 9.42 14.47 4.82
CA SER A 465 10.49 14.48 3.81
C SER A 465 11.03 15.88 3.53
N LYS A 466 10.14 16.89 3.46
CA LYS A 466 10.54 18.30 3.29
C LYS A 466 11.32 18.82 4.49
N VAL A 467 10.90 18.49 5.70
CA VAL A 467 11.59 18.88 6.94
C VAL A 467 12.97 18.24 7.03
N ASP A 468 13.09 16.96 6.69
CA ASP A 468 14.37 16.23 6.71
C ASP A 468 15.34 16.81 5.69
N LEU A 469 14.87 17.11 4.47
CA LEU A 469 15.68 17.78 3.44
C LEU A 469 16.13 19.19 3.87
N ALA A 470 15.24 19.96 4.53
CA ALA A 470 15.59 21.28 5.07
C ALA A 470 16.64 21.19 6.19
N ASN A 471 16.56 20.16 7.05
CA ASN A 471 17.55 19.92 8.10
C ASN A 471 18.92 19.52 7.54
N GLN A 472 18.96 18.70 6.48
CA GLN A 472 20.21 18.32 5.80
C GLN A 472 20.92 19.52 5.14
N ARG A 473 20.17 20.49 4.63
CA ARG A 473 20.75 21.72 4.05
C ARG A 473 21.33 22.68 5.09
N LEU A 474 21.02 22.47 6.38
CA LEU A 474 21.45 23.31 7.50
C LEU A 474 22.58 22.68 8.33
N SER A 475 22.87 21.40 8.11
CA SER A 475 24.03 20.66 8.65
C SER A 475 25.26 20.84 7.76
#